data_2226c3cf52672c8b7f0b37e8374ffdba
#
_entry.id   2226c3cf52672c8b7f0b37e8374ffdba
#
_cell.length_a   1.000
_cell.length_b   1.000
_cell.length_c   1.000
_cell.angle_alpha   90.00
_cell.angle_beta   90.00
_cell.angle_gamma   90.00
#
_symmetry.space_group_name_H-M   'P 1'
#
loop_
_entity.id
_entity.type
_entity.pdbx_description
1 polymer ?
#
loop_
_entity_poly.entity_id
_entity_poly.type
_entity_poly.pdbx_seq_one_letter_code
_entity_poly.pdbx_strand_id
1 'polypeptide(L)'
;MLQWPKQFLKRVLGMIGYHMGLHEIASEIERLHETVRKIQYQTIVAPDGLPLPPAEFDFLVSARRDLDAFQFLELGRDHAAEIVSTLSRNGIEIDELEAILEFGCGCGRITRVFHSLKKAKVYGTDYNRRLIDWCRQCLPFAEFETNELSPPLAYRDAQFDFIYAYSVFTHLTESLQHGWLAELSRVLKPGGHLFLTTMGAAFAQEHLPPQAKEQFAAGQLVIMDPELAGENACCAFHPYLYVKETLAKRFELQDFQPGAVVDRSRSFIGQDRYFLRKPD
;
A
#
# COMPACT_ATOMS: atom_id res chain seq x y z
N MET A 1 28.86 21.99 3.37
CA MET A 1 27.88 22.94 3.91
C MET A 1 27.60 22.55 5.36
N LEU A 2 27.94 23.42 6.33
CA LEU A 2 27.75 23.17 7.76
C LEU A 2 26.25 23.17 8.07
N GLN A 3 25.68 22.03 8.39
CA GLN A 3 24.33 21.94 8.96
C GLN A 3 24.40 22.34 10.45
N TRP A 4 23.90 23.50 10.76
CA TRP A 4 23.72 23.91 12.14
C TRP A 4 22.60 23.10 12.78
N PRO A 5 22.76 22.59 14.03
CA PRO A 5 21.71 21.86 14.72
C PRO A 5 20.47 22.73 14.86
N LYS A 6 19.29 22.18 14.57
CA LYS A 6 17.97 22.91 14.67
C LYS A 6 17.77 23.58 16.03
N GLN A 7 18.33 23.03 17.10
CA GLN A 7 18.30 23.63 18.44
C GLN A 7 19.17 24.89 18.59
N PHE A 8 20.28 24.97 17.84
CA PHE A 8 21.15 26.16 17.86
C PHE A 8 20.47 27.33 17.13
N LEU A 9 19.88 27.06 15.97
CA LEU A 9 19.05 28.04 15.24
C LEU A 9 17.87 28.53 16.09
N LYS A 10 17.14 27.65 16.79
CA LYS A 10 16.06 28.03 17.71
C LYS A 10 16.54 28.94 18.85
N ARG A 11 17.74 28.70 19.40
CA ARG A 11 18.33 29.51 20.47
C ARG A 11 18.75 30.92 19.99
N VAL A 12 19.43 30.97 18.84
CA VAL A 12 19.90 32.24 18.26
C VAL A 12 18.71 33.12 17.83
N LEU A 13 17.67 32.54 17.27
CA LEU A 13 16.48 33.28 16.81
C LEU A 13 15.52 33.63 17.97
N GLY A 14 15.51 32.81 19.04
CA GLY A 14 14.79 33.19 20.30
C GLY A 14 15.41 34.40 21.00
N MET A 15 16.71 34.65 20.83
CA MET A 15 17.39 35.85 21.37
C MET A 15 17.07 37.14 20.59
N ILE A 16 16.52 37.06 19.38
CA ILE A 16 16.29 38.21 18.49
C ILE A 16 14.80 38.61 18.43
N GLY A 17 13.90 37.98 19.20
CA GLY A 17 12.46 38.32 19.22
C GLY A 17 11.70 37.90 17.94
N TYR A 18 12.28 37.00 17.12
CA TYR A 18 11.75 36.57 15.79
C TYR A 18 10.81 35.36 15.86
N HIS A 19 10.35 34.93 17.01
CA HIS A 19 9.60 33.65 17.14
C HIS A 19 8.27 33.62 16.36
N MET A 20 7.59 34.75 16.19
CA MET A 20 6.35 34.79 15.38
C MET A 20 6.66 34.70 13.87
N GLY A 21 7.63 35.46 13.38
CA GLY A 21 8.00 35.47 11.97
C GLY A 21 8.53 34.13 11.42
N LEU A 22 9.17 33.31 12.25
CA LEU A 22 9.66 31.99 11.81
C LEU A 22 8.54 30.96 11.65
N HIS A 23 7.54 31.02 12.50
CA HIS A 23 6.38 30.13 12.37
C HIS A 23 5.59 30.50 11.09
N GLU A 24 5.44 31.80 10.82
CA GLU A 24 4.81 32.30 9.60
C GLU A 24 5.60 31.89 8.34
N ILE A 25 6.94 32.02 8.37
CA ILE A 25 7.81 31.59 7.27
C ILE A 25 7.73 30.07 7.08
N ALA A 26 7.75 29.27 8.13
CA ALA A 26 7.63 27.82 8.03
C ALA A 26 6.27 27.42 7.43
N SER A 27 5.18 28.04 7.87
CA SER A 27 3.83 27.82 7.33
C SER A 27 3.73 28.22 5.85
N GLU A 28 4.37 29.32 5.46
CA GLU A 28 4.38 29.76 4.06
C GLU A 28 5.21 28.83 3.17
N ILE A 29 6.33 28.32 3.67
CA ILE A 29 7.13 27.28 2.96
C ILE A 29 6.30 26.01 2.76
N GLU A 30 5.58 25.55 3.77
CA GLU A 30 4.68 24.39 3.65
C GLU A 30 3.56 24.63 2.63
N ARG A 31 2.96 25.82 2.62
CA ARG A 31 1.96 26.20 1.60
C ARG A 31 2.53 26.25 0.20
N LEU A 32 3.74 26.76 0.04
CA LEU A 32 4.42 26.79 -1.25
C LEU A 32 4.77 25.38 -1.73
N HIS A 33 5.27 24.52 -0.85
CA HIS A 33 5.54 23.11 -1.18
C HIS A 33 4.26 22.41 -1.65
N GLU A 34 3.14 22.58 -0.92
CA GLU A 34 1.86 21.98 -1.29
C GLU A 34 1.34 22.54 -2.63
N THR A 35 1.54 23.82 -2.90
CA THR A 35 1.17 24.44 -4.16
C THR A 35 2.00 23.89 -5.31
N VAL A 36 3.31 23.80 -5.16
CA VAL A 36 4.22 23.23 -6.16
C VAL A 36 3.86 21.77 -6.42
N ARG A 37 3.59 20.99 -5.39
CA ARG A 37 3.15 19.60 -5.51
C ARG A 37 1.86 19.48 -6.33
N LYS A 38 0.84 20.29 -6.04
CA LYS A 38 -0.41 20.32 -6.83
C LYS A 38 -0.16 20.66 -8.30
N ILE A 39 0.70 21.65 -8.57
CA ILE A 39 1.06 22.02 -9.94
C ILE A 39 1.77 20.84 -10.64
N GLN A 40 2.69 20.16 -9.97
CA GLN A 40 3.37 18.98 -10.53
C GLN A 40 2.38 17.91 -10.96
N TYR A 41 1.43 17.55 -10.09
CA TYR A 41 0.42 16.53 -10.41
C TYR A 41 -0.51 16.93 -11.57
N GLN A 42 -0.70 18.24 -11.80
CA GLN A 42 -1.53 18.74 -12.90
C GLN A 42 -0.77 18.90 -14.23
N THR A 43 0.54 19.09 -14.18
CA THR A 43 1.33 19.50 -15.36
C THR A 43 2.30 18.43 -15.86
N ILE A 44 2.69 17.49 -15.00
CA ILE A 44 3.59 16.41 -15.40
C ILE A 44 2.84 15.40 -16.26
N VAL A 45 3.38 15.12 -17.43
CA VAL A 45 2.98 13.99 -18.25
C VAL A 45 3.74 12.76 -17.75
N ALA A 46 3.02 11.80 -17.21
CA ALA A 46 3.64 10.57 -16.75
C ALA A 46 4.22 9.77 -17.94
N PRO A 47 5.34 9.03 -17.74
CA PRO A 47 6.00 8.27 -18.82
C PRO A 47 5.11 7.22 -19.48
N ASP A 48 4.08 6.74 -18.79
CA ASP A 48 3.08 5.81 -19.30
C ASP A 48 1.97 6.48 -20.11
N GLY A 49 1.98 7.81 -20.23
CA GLY A 49 0.97 8.60 -20.93
C GLY A 49 -0.37 8.70 -20.19
N LEU A 50 -0.50 8.13 -18.99
CA LEU A 50 -1.72 8.17 -18.21
C LEU A 50 -1.76 9.40 -17.30
N PRO A 51 -2.94 9.97 -17.02
CA PRO A 51 -3.08 11.08 -16.08
C PRO A 51 -2.54 10.72 -14.68
N LEU A 52 -2.07 11.72 -13.95
CA LEU A 52 -1.79 11.59 -12.53
C LEU A 52 -3.05 11.86 -11.72
N PRO A 53 -3.24 11.19 -10.57
CA PRO A 53 -4.36 11.47 -9.68
C PRO A 53 -4.20 12.87 -9.06
N PRO A 54 -5.28 13.48 -8.54
CA PRO A 54 -5.16 14.66 -7.70
C PRO A 54 -4.17 14.44 -6.55
N ALA A 55 -3.34 15.45 -6.25
CA ALA A 55 -2.28 15.33 -5.25
C ALA A 55 -2.77 14.91 -3.84
N GLU A 56 -4.02 15.26 -3.49
CA GLU A 56 -4.65 14.84 -2.24
C GLU A 56 -4.93 13.33 -2.14
N PHE A 57 -4.99 12.61 -3.27
CA PHE A 57 -5.20 11.16 -3.27
C PHE A 57 -3.95 10.38 -2.85
N ASP A 58 -2.77 10.99 -3.06
CA ASP A 58 -1.51 10.36 -2.65
C ASP A 58 -1.48 10.03 -1.15
N PHE A 59 -1.89 10.96 -0.29
CA PHE A 59 -1.96 10.71 1.14
C PHE A 59 -2.89 9.54 1.51
N LEU A 60 -4.00 9.37 0.77
CA LEU A 60 -4.96 8.29 1.03
C LEU A 60 -4.38 6.90 0.71
N VAL A 61 -3.42 6.82 -0.22
CA VAL A 61 -2.86 5.53 -0.70
C VAL A 61 -1.43 5.27 -0.23
N SER A 62 -0.71 6.27 0.30
CA SER A 62 0.68 6.11 0.74
C SER A 62 0.91 6.43 2.21
N ALA A 63 -0.08 7.00 2.90
CA ALA A 63 0.04 7.59 4.24
C ALA A 63 1.13 8.68 4.35
N ARG A 64 1.65 9.18 3.22
CA ARG A 64 2.70 10.19 3.12
C ARG A 64 2.15 11.46 2.50
N ARG A 65 2.52 12.61 3.07
CA ARG A 65 2.12 13.94 2.57
C ARG A 65 3.22 14.64 1.77
N ASP A 66 4.39 14.02 1.69
CA ASP A 66 5.61 14.60 1.15
C ASP A 66 6.05 14.02 -0.18
N LEU A 67 5.30 13.08 -0.75
CA LEU A 67 5.61 12.53 -2.07
C LEU A 67 5.33 13.54 -3.17
N ASP A 68 6.29 13.74 -4.06
CA ASP A 68 6.06 14.41 -5.32
C ASP A 68 5.54 13.43 -6.39
N ALA A 69 5.13 13.97 -7.54
CA ALA A 69 4.57 13.17 -8.63
C ALA A 69 5.52 12.10 -9.17
N PHE A 70 6.83 12.34 -9.16
CA PHE A 70 7.84 11.37 -9.61
C PHE A 70 7.99 10.24 -8.59
N GLN A 71 8.08 10.57 -7.31
CA GLN A 71 8.16 9.60 -6.22
C GLN A 71 6.91 8.72 -6.16
N PHE A 72 5.71 9.28 -6.41
CA PHE A 72 4.47 8.52 -6.52
C PHE A 72 4.56 7.46 -7.62
N LEU A 73 5.03 7.84 -8.82
CA LEU A 73 5.20 6.93 -9.95
C LEU A 73 6.30 5.89 -9.70
N GLU A 74 7.42 6.30 -9.13
CA GLU A 74 8.55 5.42 -8.79
C GLU A 74 8.11 4.36 -7.79
N LEU A 75 7.46 4.76 -6.71
CA LEU A 75 6.93 3.84 -5.70
C LEU A 75 5.92 2.83 -6.28
N GLY A 76 5.08 3.27 -7.22
CA GLY A 76 4.17 2.37 -7.95
C GLY A 76 4.92 1.34 -8.77
N ARG A 77 5.98 1.75 -9.48
CA ARG A 77 6.84 0.85 -10.27
C ARG A 77 7.61 -0.14 -9.40
N ASP A 78 8.14 0.32 -8.27
CA ASP A 78 8.90 -0.54 -7.35
C ASP A 78 8.01 -1.64 -6.79
N HIS A 79 6.79 -1.30 -6.34
CA HIS A 79 5.84 -2.28 -5.84
C HIS A 79 5.37 -3.25 -6.94
N ALA A 80 5.14 -2.77 -8.16
CA ALA A 80 4.83 -3.65 -9.29
C ALA A 80 5.99 -4.58 -9.62
N ALA A 81 7.24 -4.09 -9.57
CA ALA A 81 8.43 -4.90 -9.79
C ALA A 81 8.60 -5.99 -8.72
N GLU A 82 8.28 -5.72 -7.46
CA GLU A 82 8.25 -6.72 -6.39
C GLU A 82 7.22 -7.83 -6.68
N ILE A 83 6.02 -7.47 -7.14
CA ILE A 83 4.97 -8.41 -7.52
C ILE A 83 5.43 -9.28 -8.68
N VAL A 84 5.91 -8.67 -9.79
CA VAL A 84 6.38 -9.38 -10.98
C VAL A 84 7.56 -10.29 -10.64
N SER A 85 8.52 -9.80 -9.88
CA SER A 85 9.67 -10.60 -9.43
C SER A 85 9.25 -11.81 -8.60
N THR A 86 8.20 -11.65 -7.76
CA THR A 86 7.67 -12.77 -6.97
C THR A 86 7.00 -13.81 -7.87
N LEU A 87 6.18 -13.40 -8.84
CA LEU A 87 5.59 -14.30 -9.82
C LEU A 87 6.67 -15.08 -10.58
N SER A 88 7.65 -14.38 -11.16
CA SER A 88 8.72 -15.01 -11.97
C SER A 88 9.57 -15.99 -11.14
N ARG A 89 9.89 -15.68 -9.87
CA ARG A 89 10.59 -16.65 -8.99
C ARG A 89 9.81 -17.92 -8.73
N ASN A 90 8.49 -17.85 -8.84
CA ASN A 90 7.59 -18.99 -8.67
C ASN A 90 7.17 -19.61 -10.02
N GLY A 91 7.87 -19.26 -11.12
CA GLY A 91 7.64 -19.84 -12.45
C GLY A 91 6.38 -19.34 -13.15
N ILE A 92 5.87 -18.17 -12.77
CA ILE A 92 4.67 -17.58 -13.35
C ILE A 92 5.05 -16.29 -14.08
N GLU A 93 4.71 -16.22 -15.37
CA GLU A 93 4.89 -15.03 -16.18
C GLU A 93 3.61 -14.20 -16.18
N ILE A 94 3.70 -12.94 -15.80
CA ILE A 94 2.54 -12.05 -15.70
C ILE A 94 1.80 -11.90 -17.04
N ASP A 95 2.53 -11.95 -18.15
CA ASP A 95 2.00 -11.85 -19.52
C ASP A 95 1.16 -13.08 -19.92
N GLU A 96 1.27 -14.19 -19.19
CA GLU A 96 0.49 -15.42 -19.43
C GLU A 96 -0.84 -15.44 -18.68
N LEU A 97 -1.04 -14.58 -17.70
CA LEU A 97 -2.27 -14.46 -16.92
C LEU A 97 -3.42 -13.92 -17.78
N GLU A 98 -4.66 -14.28 -17.44
CA GLU A 98 -5.87 -13.86 -18.16
C GLU A 98 -6.66 -12.79 -17.38
N ALA A 99 -6.70 -12.89 -16.04
CA ALA A 99 -7.43 -11.97 -15.19
C ALA A 99 -6.68 -11.68 -13.89
N ILE A 100 -6.36 -10.42 -13.66
CA ILE A 100 -5.60 -9.94 -12.50
C ILE A 100 -6.46 -8.94 -11.73
N LEU A 101 -6.54 -9.08 -10.41
CA LEU A 101 -7.23 -8.14 -9.52
C LEU A 101 -6.25 -7.48 -8.55
N GLU A 102 -6.26 -6.15 -8.49
CA GLU A 102 -5.75 -5.40 -7.35
C GLU A 102 -6.86 -5.19 -6.32
N PHE A 103 -6.74 -5.82 -5.16
CA PHE A 103 -7.62 -5.60 -4.03
C PHE A 103 -7.05 -4.46 -3.16
N GLY A 104 -7.83 -3.38 -3.00
CA GLY A 104 -7.37 -2.14 -2.36
C GLY A 104 -6.50 -1.30 -3.31
N CYS A 105 -6.98 -1.08 -4.55
CA CYS A 105 -6.19 -0.43 -5.60
C CYS A 105 -5.98 1.07 -5.38
N GLY A 106 -6.72 1.69 -4.46
CA GLY A 106 -6.66 3.13 -4.25
C GLY A 106 -6.94 3.91 -5.53
N CYS A 107 -6.06 4.84 -5.86
CA CYS A 107 -6.10 5.58 -7.14
C CYS A 107 -5.29 4.90 -8.27
N GLY A 108 -5.09 3.59 -8.21
CA GLY A 108 -4.44 2.81 -9.27
C GLY A 108 -2.93 3.04 -9.38
N ARG A 109 -2.25 3.35 -8.27
CA ARG A 109 -0.81 3.63 -8.26
C ARG A 109 0.03 2.44 -8.75
N ILE A 110 -0.33 1.22 -8.37
CA ILE A 110 0.31 -0.02 -8.85
C ILE A 110 -0.37 -0.49 -10.13
N THR A 111 -1.71 -0.51 -10.17
CA THR A 111 -2.52 -0.94 -11.34
C THR A 111 -2.02 -0.30 -12.63
N ARG A 112 -1.70 1.01 -12.63
CA ARG A 112 -1.29 1.74 -13.83
C ARG A 112 -0.04 1.16 -14.51
N VAL A 113 0.84 0.51 -13.75
CA VAL A 113 2.07 -0.09 -14.30
C VAL A 113 1.73 -1.23 -15.26
N PHE A 114 0.60 -1.89 -15.07
CA PHE A 114 0.14 -3.01 -15.88
C PHE A 114 -0.69 -2.60 -17.11
N HIS A 115 -0.71 -1.30 -17.46
CA HIS A 115 -1.47 -0.78 -18.61
C HIS A 115 -1.07 -1.37 -19.96
N SER A 116 0.12 -1.92 -20.09
CA SER A 116 0.65 -2.49 -21.34
C SER A 116 0.43 -3.99 -21.48
N LEU A 117 -0.11 -4.68 -20.47
CA LEU A 117 -0.45 -6.10 -20.58
C LEU A 117 -1.49 -6.30 -21.67
N LYS A 118 -1.24 -7.26 -22.56
CA LYS A 118 -2.10 -7.50 -23.74
C LYS A 118 -3.09 -8.63 -23.55
N LYS A 119 -2.74 -9.63 -22.77
CA LYS A 119 -3.55 -10.81 -22.54
C LYS A 119 -4.44 -10.65 -21.31
N ALA A 120 -3.85 -10.19 -20.20
CA ALA A 120 -4.56 -10.05 -18.95
C ALA A 120 -5.58 -8.92 -18.98
N LYS A 121 -6.80 -9.19 -18.58
CA LYS A 121 -7.73 -8.17 -18.12
C LYS A 121 -7.34 -7.76 -16.71
N VAL A 122 -7.13 -6.47 -16.52
CA VAL A 122 -6.75 -5.90 -15.23
C VAL A 122 -7.99 -5.32 -14.54
N TYR A 123 -8.14 -5.65 -13.26
CA TYR A 123 -9.23 -5.19 -12.42
C TYR A 123 -8.67 -4.52 -11.16
N GLY A 124 -9.39 -3.53 -10.67
CA GLY A 124 -9.08 -2.90 -9.40
C GLY A 124 -10.34 -2.71 -8.56
N THR A 125 -10.22 -2.88 -7.25
CA THR A 125 -11.33 -2.59 -6.33
C THR A 125 -10.82 -1.89 -5.08
N ASP A 126 -11.62 -0.94 -4.58
CA ASP A 126 -11.35 -0.19 -3.36
C ASP A 126 -12.66 0.24 -2.72
N TYR A 127 -12.70 0.38 -1.40
CA TYR A 127 -13.89 0.85 -0.70
C TYR A 127 -14.08 2.38 -0.83
N ASN A 128 -13.04 3.11 -1.19
CA ASN A 128 -13.09 4.56 -1.37
C ASN A 128 -13.60 4.93 -2.76
N ARG A 129 -14.90 5.24 -2.82
CA ARG A 129 -15.58 5.57 -4.08
C ARG A 129 -14.92 6.71 -4.86
N ARG A 130 -14.37 7.73 -4.18
CA ARG A 130 -13.73 8.86 -4.88
C ARG A 130 -12.50 8.43 -5.67
N LEU A 131 -11.72 7.49 -5.13
CA LEU A 131 -10.54 6.93 -5.79
C LEU A 131 -10.95 6.09 -7.00
N ILE A 132 -11.97 5.26 -6.85
CA ILE A 132 -12.52 4.42 -7.92
C ILE A 132 -13.14 5.24 -9.04
N ASP A 133 -13.91 6.28 -8.73
CA ASP A 133 -14.52 7.15 -9.74
C ASP A 133 -13.42 7.85 -10.59
N TRP A 134 -12.31 8.24 -9.96
CA TRP A 134 -11.15 8.76 -10.70
C TRP A 134 -10.49 7.67 -11.57
N CYS A 135 -10.27 6.46 -11.05
CA CYS A 135 -9.70 5.34 -11.81
C CYS A 135 -10.54 5.03 -13.06
N ARG A 136 -11.86 4.94 -12.93
CA ARG A 136 -12.78 4.70 -14.05
C ARG A 136 -12.66 5.74 -15.16
N GLN A 137 -12.44 7.01 -14.79
CA GLN A 137 -12.32 8.11 -15.75
C GLN A 137 -10.94 8.18 -16.40
N CYS A 138 -9.89 7.88 -15.65
CA CYS A 138 -8.52 8.20 -16.02
C CYS A 138 -7.66 6.99 -16.41
N LEU A 139 -8.08 5.77 -16.07
CA LEU A 139 -7.35 4.52 -16.33
C LEU A 139 -8.20 3.53 -17.14
N PRO A 140 -8.53 3.85 -18.42
CA PRO A 140 -9.53 3.10 -19.21
C PRO A 140 -9.08 1.70 -19.65
N PHE A 141 -7.83 1.31 -19.38
CA PHE A 141 -7.29 -0.01 -19.69
C PHE A 141 -7.70 -1.11 -18.69
N ALA A 142 -8.26 -0.72 -17.53
CA ALA A 142 -8.66 -1.63 -16.47
C ALA A 142 -10.14 -1.41 -16.07
N GLU A 143 -10.73 -2.43 -15.46
CA GLU A 143 -12.10 -2.38 -14.92
C GLU A 143 -12.04 -2.12 -13.41
N PHE A 144 -12.75 -1.09 -12.94
CA PHE A 144 -12.72 -0.69 -11.53
C PHE A 144 -14.09 -0.78 -10.87
N GLU A 145 -14.14 -1.41 -9.68
CA GLU A 145 -15.37 -1.54 -8.90
C GLU A 145 -15.19 -1.02 -7.47
N THR A 146 -16.23 -0.37 -6.95
CA THR A 146 -16.27 0.03 -5.55
C THR A 146 -16.78 -1.14 -4.72
N ASN A 147 -16.05 -1.52 -3.67
CA ASN A 147 -16.53 -2.50 -2.70
C ASN A 147 -16.90 -1.83 -1.36
N GLU A 148 -17.62 -2.56 -0.52
CA GLU A 148 -17.82 -2.15 0.87
C GLU A 148 -16.58 -2.45 1.73
N LEU A 149 -16.54 -1.93 2.96
CA LEU A 149 -15.44 -2.24 3.91
C LEU A 149 -15.40 -3.73 4.26
N SER A 150 -16.51 -4.42 4.20
CA SER A 150 -16.67 -5.86 4.42
C SER A 150 -17.06 -6.59 3.13
N PRO A 151 -16.69 -7.89 2.97
CA PRO A 151 -17.13 -8.67 1.82
C PRO A 151 -18.67 -8.77 1.73
N PRO A 152 -19.24 -9.11 0.54
CA PRO A 152 -18.56 -9.70 -0.61
C PRO A 152 -18.13 -8.69 -1.70
N LEU A 153 -17.32 -9.18 -2.67
CA LEU A 153 -17.05 -8.51 -3.95
C LEU A 153 -18.14 -8.85 -4.98
N ALA A 154 -18.37 -7.94 -5.93
CA ALA A 154 -19.31 -8.13 -7.02
C ALA A 154 -18.79 -9.05 -8.15
N TYR A 155 -17.74 -9.81 -7.91
CA TYR A 155 -17.14 -10.73 -8.87
C TYR A 155 -17.68 -12.16 -8.70
N ARG A 156 -17.67 -12.92 -9.81
CA ARG A 156 -18.08 -14.34 -9.79
C ARG A 156 -17.01 -15.21 -9.12
N ASP A 157 -17.39 -16.41 -8.71
CA ASP A 157 -16.48 -17.42 -8.23
C ASP A 157 -15.43 -17.77 -9.30
N ALA A 158 -14.20 -18.03 -8.88
CA ALA A 158 -13.12 -18.50 -9.74
C ALA A 158 -12.88 -17.60 -10.98
N GLN A 159 -12.90 -16.30 -10.80
CA GLN A 159 -12.73 -15.33 -11.89
C GLN A 159 -11.25 -15.03 -12.18
N PHE A 160 -10.41 -14.94 -11.15
CA PHE A 160 -9.06 -14.39 -11.26
C PHE A 160 -7.99 -15.48 -11.22
N ASP A 161 -6.96 -15.33 -12.04
CA ASP A 161 -5.75 -16.16 -12.00
C ASP A 161 -4.81 -15.69 -10.89
N PHE A 162 -4.78 -14.36 -10.69
CA PHE A 162 -3.91 -13.72 -9.75
C PHE A 162 -4.61 -12.53 -9.08
N ILE A 163 -4.45 -12.43 -7.76
CA ILE A 163 -4.90 -11.30 -6.96
C ILE A 163 -3.69 -10.77 -6.19
N TYR A 164 -3.57 -9.45 -6.10
CA TYR A 164 -2.61 -8.84 -5.19
C TYR A 164 -3.28 -7.79 -4.30
N ALA A 165 -2.82 -7.74 -3.04
CA ALA A 165 -3.28 -6.83 -2.01
C ALA A 165 -2.07 -6.19 -1.34
N TYR A 166 -1.65 -5.04 -1.85
CA TYR A 166 -0.47 -4.33 -1.35
C TYR A 166 -0.87 -3.33 -0.26
N SER A 167 -0.40 -3.56 0.98
CA SER A 167 -0.69 -2.71 2.15
C SER A 167 -2.18 -2.57 2.50
N VAL A 168 -2.99 -3.60 2.27
CA VAL A 168 -4.43 -3.60 2.60
C VAL A 168 -4.69 -4.26 3.96
N PHE A 169 -4.16 -5.47 4.17
CA PHE A 169 -4.35 -6.22 5.40
C PHE A 169 -3.77 -5.51 6.63
N THR A 170 -2.84 -4.60 6.41
CA THR A 170 -2.24 -3.73 7.44
C THR A 170 -3.22 -2.72 8.04
N HIS A 171 -4.42 -2.54 7.45
CA HIS A 171 -5.41 -1.55 7.85
C HIS A 171 -6.78 -2.16 8.18
N LEU A 172 -6.83 -3.48 8.43
CA LEU A 172 -8.06 -4.20 8.69
C LEU A 172 -8.06 -4.85 10.08
N THR A 173 -9.23 -4.93 10.70
CA THR A 173 -9.42 -5.75 11.90
C THR A 173 -9.29 -7.23 11.58
N GLU A 174 -9.02 -8.07 12.59
CA GLU A 174 -8.86 -9.52 12.42
C GLU A 174 -10.08 -10.16 11.74
N SER A 175 -11.30 -9.80 12.15
CA SER A 175 -12.52 -10.32 11.55
C SER A 175 -12.66 -9.95 10.06
N LEU A 176 -12.32 -8.71 9.69
CA LEU A 176 -12.32 -8.28 8.29
C LEU A 176 -11.25 -9.01 7.48
N GLN A 177 -10.04 -9.22 8.03
CA GLN A 177 -8.99 -9.97 7.36
C GLN A 177 -9.42 -11.40 7.02
N HIS A 178 -10.01 -12.11 7.98
CA HIS A 178 -10.54 -13.46 7.75
C HIS A 178 -11.69 -13.48 6.73
N GLY A 179 -12.62 -12.52 6.81
CA GLY A 179 -13.69 -12.37 5.85
C GLY A 179 -13.17 -12.12 4.43
N TRP A 180 -12.23 -11.20 4.31
CA TRP A 180 -11.62 -10.87 3.01
C TRP A 180 -10.80 -12.02 2.44
N LEU A 181 -10.01 -12.76 3.24
CA LEU A 181 -9.30 -13.92 2.70
C LEU A 181 -10.23 -15.04 2.23
N ALA A 182 -11.36 -15.22 2.90
CA ALA A 182 -12.38 -16.16 2.42
C ALA A 182 -12.97 -15.70 1.08
N GLU A 183 -13.24 -14.42 0.94
CA GLU A 183 -13.79 -13.83 -0.28
C GLU A 183 -12.78 -13.83 -1.44
N LEU A 184 -11.53 -13.44 -1.18
CA LEU A 184 -10.46 -13.51 -2.20
C LEU A 184 -10.23 -14.95 -2.66
N SER A 185 -10.32 -15.94 -1.73
CA SER A 185 -10.30 -17.34 -2.11
C SER A 185 -11.49 -17.74 -2.98
N ARG A 186 -12.69 -17.21 -2.74
CA ARG A 186 -13.88 -17.49 -3.57
C ARG A 186 -13.68 -17.03 -5.01
N VAL A 187 -13.24 -15.78 -5.20
CA VAL A 187 -13.09 -15.18 -6.53
C VAL A 187 -11.82 -15.63 -7.26
N LEU A 188 -10.85 -16.19 -6.56
CA LEU A 188 -9.64 -16.76 -7.14
C LEU A 188 -9.93 -18.15 -7.74
N LYS A 189 -9.41 -18.44 -8.93
CA LYS A 189 -9.48 -19.77 -9.56
C LYS A 189 -8.81 -20.84 -8.69
N PRO A 190 -9.24 -22.10 -8.69
CA PRO A 190 -8.43 -23.20 -8.19
C PRO A 190 -7.02 -23.14 -8.82
N GLY A 191 -5.98 -23.38 -8.03
CA GLY A 191 -4.59 -23.20 -8.49
C GLY A 191 -4.13 -21.76 -8.69
N GLY A 192 -5.03 -20.76 -8.57
CA GLY A 192 -4.70 -19.35 -8.67
C GLY A 192 -3.89 -18.81 -7.49
N HIS A 193 -3.30 -17.63 -7.63
CA HIS A 193 -2.32 -17.10 -6.69
C HIS A 193 -2.75 -15.77 -6.06
N LEU A 194 -2.41 -15.60 -4.79
CA LEU A 194 -2.62 -14.37 -4.02
C LEU A 194 -1.26 -13.86 -3.50
N PHE A 195 -0.94 -12.62 -3.86
CA PHE A 195 0.16 -11.88 -3.24
C PHE A 195 -0.42 -10.90 -2.23
N LEU A 196 0.07 -10.92 -1.00
CA LEU A 196 -0.32 -9.92 0.00
C LEU A 196 0.89 -9.45 0.81
N THR A 197 0.77 -8.24 1.34
CA THR A 197 1.79 -7.67 2.22
C THR A 197 1.24 -7.36 3.60
N THR A 198 2.11 -7.45 4.62
CA THR A 198 1.77 -7.18 6.02
C THR A 198 2.87 -6.39 6.72
N MET A 199 2.52 -5.73 7.81
CA MET A 199 3.50 -5.16 8.75
C MET A 199 4.03 -6.29 9.63
N GLY A 200 5.23 -6.80 9.29
CA GLY A 200 5.88 -7.89 10.02
C GLY A 200 6.84 -7.41 11.12
N ALA A 201 7.84 -8.26 11.41
CA ALA A 201 8.76 -8.05 12.53
C ALA A 201 9.54 -6.73 12.47
N ALA A 202 9.96 -6.28 11.28
CA ALA A 202 10.68 -5.02 11.12
C ALA A 202 9.82 -3.81 11.54
N PHE A 203 8.55 -3.78 11.10
CA PHE A 203 7.58 -2.76 11.52
C PHE A 203 7.27 -2.84 13.02
N ALA A 204 7.03 -4.03 13.55
CA ALA A 204 6.72 -4.25 14.95
C ALA A 204 7.86 -3.75 15.86
N GLN A 205 9.12 -3.99 15.46
CA GLN A 205 10.29 -3.55 16.21
C GLN A 205 10.38 -2.02 16.29
N GLU A 206 10.03 -1.31 15.22
CA GLU A 206 10.16 0.14 15.15
C GLU A 206 8.95 0.86 15.78
N HIS A 207 7.74 0.36 15.56
CA HIS A 207 6.52 1.14 15.81
C HIS A 207 5.71 0.68 17.03
N LEU A 208 5.81 -0.59 17.46
CA LEU A 208 5.02 -1.04 18.59
C LEU A 208 5.58 -0.55 19.95
N PRO A 209 4.70 -0.17 20.89
CA PRO A 209 5.09 0.08 22.27
C PRO A 209 5.52 -1.23 22.96
N PRO A 210 6.28 -1.16 24.07
CA PRO A 210 6.87 -2.35 24.71
C PRO A 210 5.90 -3.50 24.99
N GLN A 211 4.73 -3.20 25.56
CA GLN A 211 3.72 -4.23 25.88
C GLN A 211 3.17 -4.91 24.61
N ALA A 212 2.94 -4.16 23.54
CA ALA A 212 2.47 -4.69 22.26
C ALA A 212 3.56 -5.51 21.55
N LYS A 213 4.86 -5.18 21.74
CA LYS A 213 5.99 -5.99 21.27
C LYS A 213 6.01 -7.37 21.93
N GLU A 214 5.66 -7.46 23.21
CA GLU A 214 5.56 -8.75 23.91
C GLU A 214 4.43 -9.62 23.33
N GLN A 215 3.26 -9.03 23.06
CA GLN A 215 2.15 -9.72 22.40
C GLN A 215 2.54 -10.21 21.00
N PHE A 216 3.18 -9.34 20.21
CA PHE A 216 3.69 -9.71 18.88
C PHE A 216 4.72 -10.85 18.95
N ALA A 217 5.66 -10.79 19.89
CA ALA A 217 6.67 -11.83 20.10
C ALA A 217 6.07 -13.16 20.56
N ALA A 218 4.92 -13.12 21.25
CA ALA A 218 4.13 -14.30 21.62
C ALA A 218 3.33 -14.89 20.43
N GLY A 219 3.49 -14.33 19.20
CA GLY A 219 2.82 -14.81 18.01
C GLY A 219 1.40 -14.29 17.82
N GLN A 220 0.99 -13.28 18.58
CA GLN A 220 -0.36 -12.70 18.50
C GLN A 220 -0.40 -11.54 17.50
N LEU A 221 -1.47 -11.48 16.71
CA LEU A 221 -1.79 -10.30 15.90
C LEU A 221 -1.99 -9.09 16.82
N VAL A 222 -1.36 -7.98 16.49
CA VAL A 222 -1.52 -6.72 17.22
C VAL A 222 -2.18 -5.69 16.30
N ILE A 223 -3.28 -5.09 16.74
CA ILE A 223 -3.98 -4.05 15.98
C ILE A 223 -4.07 -2.79 16.83
N MET A 224 -3.58 -1.70 16.26
CA MET A 224 -3.69 -0.37 16.82
C MET A 224 -4.86 0.36 16.13
N ASP A 225 -5.65 1.09 16.91
CA ASP A 225 -6.80 1.89 16.46
C ASP A 225 -7.81 1.10 15.57
N PRO A 226 -8.33 -0.07 16.04
CA PRO A 226 -9.20 -0.94 15.24
C PRO A 226 -10.52 -0.31 14.83
N GLU A 227 -10.98 0.74 15.51
CA GLU A 227 -12.18 1.52 15.17
C GLU A 227 -12.00 2.34 13.87
N LEU A 228 -10.75 2.54 13.42
CA LEU A 228 -10.41 3.22 12.17
C LEU A 228 -10.12 2.23 11.04
N ALA A 229 -10.67 1.00 11.13
CA ALA A 229 -10.48 -0.03 10.10
C ALA A 229 -10.80 0.47 8.69
N GLY A 230 -9.91 0.20 7.75
CA GLY A 230 -9.95 0.70 6.38
C GLY A 230 -9.17 2.01 6.17
N GLU A 231 -8.84 2.74 7.22
CA GLU A 231 -8.05 3.95 7.14
C GLU A 231 -6.57 3.68 7.48
N ASN A 232 -5.67 4.54 7.01
CA ASN A 232 -4.23 4.44 7.29
C ASN A 232 -3.87 4.52 8.78
N ALA A 233 -4.76 5.01 9.62
CA ALA A 233 -4.57 5.09 11.06
C ALA A 233 -4.75 3.74 11.76
N CYS A 234 -5.58 2.83 11.25
CA CYS A 234 -5.63 1.45 11.72
C CYS A 234 -4.36 0.72 11.28
N CYS A 235 -3.59 0.19 12.24
CA CYS A 235 -2.33 -0.50 11.95
C CYS A 235 -2.33 -1.92 12.54
N ALA A 236 -2.32 -2.93 11.67
CA ALA A 236 -2.26 -4.34 12.04
C ALA A 236 -0.86 -4.91 11.81
N PHE A 237 -0.24 -5.45 12.87
CA PHE A 237 1.09 -6.05 12.88
C PHE A 237 0.99 -7.56 12.96
N HIS A 238 1.56 -8.25 11.99
CA HIS A 238 1.35 -9.68 11.76
C HIS A 238 2.60 -10.48 12.05
N PRO A 239 2.63 -11.31 13.11
CA PRO A 239 3.67 -12.31 13.27
C PRO A 239 3.62 -13.33 12.11
N TYR A 240 4.77 -13.74 11.60
CA TYR A 240 4.87 -14.70 10.49
C TYR A 240 4.03 -15.98 10.73
N LEU A 241 4.14 -16.58 11.90
CA LEU A 241 3.40 -17.80 12.24
C LEU A 241 1.89 -17.58 12.29
N TYR A 242 1.44 -16.41 12.76
CA TYR A 242 0.02 -16.06 12.72
C TYR A 242 -0.50 -16.03 11.28
N VAL A 243 0.22 -15.38 10.35
CA VAL A 243 -0.19 -15.35 8.95
C VAL A 243 -0.24 -16.76 8.37
N LYS A 244 0.85 -17.52 8.53
CA LYS A 244 0.98 -18.85 7.93
C LYS A 244 -0.05 -19.87 8.47
N GLU A 245 -0.25 -19.92 9.77
CA GLU A 245 -0.99 -21.01 10.42
C GLU A 245 -2.43 -20.66 10.75
N THR A 246 -2.74 -19.36 10.82
CA THR A 246 -4.08 -18.87 11.21
C THR A 246 -4.75 -18.13 10.08
N LEU A 247 -4.17 -17.03 9.64
CA LEU A 247 -4.81 -16.13 8.69
C LEU A 247 -4.91 -16.76 7.30
N ALA A 248 -3.80 -17.23 6.75
CA ALA A 248 -3.70 -17.79 5.39
C ALA A 248 -3.84 -19.32 5.34
N LYS A 249 -4.35 -19.97 6.38
CA LYS A 249 -4.43 -21.44 6.49
C LYS A 249 -5.20 -22.17 5.38
N ARG A 250 -6.00 -21.44 4.60
CA ARG A 250 -6.75 -21.95 3.43
C ARG A 250 -5.93 -21.98 2.17
N PHE A 251 -4.74 -21.41 2.20
CA PHE A 251 -3.83 -21.31 1.08
C PHE A 251 -2.56 -22.11 1.36
N GLU A 252 -1.87 -22.48 0.28
CA GLU A 252 -0.52 -23.03 0.33
C GLU A 252 0.49 -21.88 0.24
N LEU A 253 1.35 -21.72 1.24
CA LEU A 253 2.44 -20.74 1.19
C LEU A 253 3.51 -21.21 0.20
N GLN A 254 3.68 -20.49 -0.91
CA GLN A 254 4.66 -20.79 -1.96
C GLN A 254 5.98 -20.03 -1.75
N ASP A 255 5.90 -18.75 -1.40
CA ASP A 255 7.08 -17.89 -1.15
C ASP A 255 6.79 -16.91 -0.02
N PHE A 256 7.84 -16.60 0.74
CA PHE A 256 7.80 -15.61 1.80
C PHE A 256 9.07 -14.78 1.79
N GLN A 257 8.91 -13.46 1.83
CA GLN A 257 10.03 -12.54 1.97
C GLN A 257 9.78 -11.58 3.13
N PRO A 258 10.61 -11.62 4.17
CA PRO A 258 10.49 -10.70 5.28
C PRO A 258 10.75 -9.28 4.83
N GLY A 259 10.02 -8.35 5.39
CA GLY A 259 10.32 -6.93 5.30
C GLY A 259 11.63 -6.60 6.00
N ALA A 260 12.35 -5.63 5.49
CA ALA A 260 13.59 -5.17 6.06
C ALA A 260 13.64 -3.65 6.14
N VAL A 261 14.49 -3.12 7.01
CA VAL A 261 14.83 -1.69 7.01
C VAL A 261 15.69 -1.42 5.77
N VAL A 262 15.10 -0.80 4.75
CA VAL A 262 15.73 -0.60 3.44
C VAL A 262 16.68 0.61 3.48
N ASP A 263 16.31 1.66 4.20
CA ASP A 263 17.13 2.86 4.35
C ASP A 263 16.92 3.50 5.72
N ARG A 264 17.93 3.43 6.58
CA ARG A 264 17.87 4.06 7.91
C ARG A 264 17.78 5.59 7.85
N SER A 265 18.28 6.21 6.79
CA SER A 265 18.26 7.67 6.62
C SER A 265 16.86 8.19 6.25
N ARG A 266 16.03 7.35 5.63
CA ARG A 266 14.66 7.66 5.20
C ARG A 266 13.60 6.99 6.05
N SER A 267 13.97 6.21 7.07
CA SER A 267 13.06 5.41 7.91
C SER A 267 12.08 4.56 7.07
N PHE A 268 12.58 4.04 5.92
CA PHE A 268 11.75 3.21 5.05
C PHE A 268 11.91 1.74 5.49
N ILE A 269 10.77 1.15 5.87
CA ILE A 269 10.67 -0.25 6.27
C ILE A 269 9.82 -0.96 5.21
N GLY A 270 10.36 -2.02 4.62
CA GLY A 270 9.61 -2.89 3.71
C GLY A 270 8.63 -3.77 4.48
N GLN A 271 7.47 -4.04 3.88
CA GLN A 271 6.49 -4.97 4.43
C GLN A 271 6.89 -6.42 4.16
N ASP A 272 6.43 -7.34 5.01
CA ASP A 272 6.51 -8.78 4.75
C ASP A 272 5.64 -9.11 3.53
N ARG A 273 6.14 -9.97 2.64
CA ARG A 273 5.48 -10.37 1.39
C ARG A 273 5.20 -11.85 1.41
N TYR A 274 3.93 -12.21 1.20
CA TYR A 274 3.46 -13.59 1.15
C TYR A 274 2.93 -13.89 -0.25
N PHE A 275 3.39 -14.97 -0.82
CA PHE A 275 2.87 -15.52 -2.06
C PHE A 275 2.20 -16.85 -1.79
N LEU A 276 0.91 -16.88 -2.04
CA LEU A 276 -0.01 -17.92 -1.61
C LEU A 276 -0.67 -18.53 -2.84
N ARG A 277 -0.90 -19.86 -2.83
CA ARG A 277 -1.64 -20.57 -3.86
C ARG A 277 -2.96 -21.07 -3.27
N LYS A 278 -4.06 -20.88 -3.97
CA LYS A 278 -5.33 -21.54 -3.64
C LYS A 278 -5.22 -23.02 -4.05
N PRO A 279 -5.51 -23.99 -3.16
CA PRO A 279 -5.60 -25.41 -3.55
C PRO A 279 -6.58 -25.66 -4.70
N ASP A 280 -6.37 -26.76 -5.42
CA ASP A 280 -7.22 -27.20 -6.54
C ASP A 280 -8.62 -27.58 -6.10
#